data_017cc838ddab7130c7e8b2e7fb0f2e62
#
_entry.id   017cc838ddab7130c7e8b2e7fb0f2e62
#
_cell.length_a   1.000
_cell.length_b   1.000
_cell.length_c   1.000
_cell.angle_alpha   90.00
_cell.angle_beta   90.00
_cell.angle_gamma   90.00
#
_symmetry.space_group_name_H-M   'P 1'
#
loop_
_entity.id
_entity.type
_entity.pdbx_description
1 polymer ?
#
loop_
_entity_poly.entity_id
_entity_poly.type
_entity_poly.pdbx_seq_one_letter_code
_entity_poly.pdbx_strand_id
1 'polypeptide(L)'
;QYHFFKTYSLLEFILLKPNQGTREIDSLLIPYFIKDFGENAGNLAEVLRQMRNKIGHGDFRAFRNKAEEFAVNYMKNFEFDYSEYSRMNWIMLHACCLLDDLLRAVLIGKFQPAFPDKS
;
A
#
# COMPACT_ATOMS: atom_id res chain seq x y z
N GLN A 1 2.60 -11.52 -3.72
CA GLN A 1 3.12 -11.19 -2.38
C GLN A 1 4.50 -10.60 -2.44
N TYR A 2 5.37 -11.20 -3.25
CA TYR A 2 6.74 -10.69 -3.35
C TYR A 2 6.76 -9.27 -3.92
N HIS A 3 5.99 -9.02 -4.97
CA HIS A 3 5.94 -7.68 -5.56
C HIS A 3 5.43 -6.66 -4.55
N PHE A 4 4.37 -7.01 -3.82
CA PHE A 4 3.82 -6.13 -2.80
C PHE A 4 4.86 -5.80 -1.76
N PHE A 5 5.52 -6.82 -1.23
CA PHE A 5 6.52 -6.63 -0.18
C PHE A 5 7.68 -5.78 -0.68
N LYS A 6 8.13 -6.05 -1.89
CA LYS A 6 9.25 -5.33 -2.47
C LYS A 6 8.91 -3.85 -2.68
N THR A 7 7.74 -3.58 -3.24
CA THR A 7 7.34 -2.20 -3.51
C THR A 7 7.15 -1.43 -2.21
N TYR A 8 6.51 -2.05 -1.21
CA TYR A 8 6.31 -1.39 0.07
C TYR A 8 7.65 -1.11 0.76
N SER A 9 8.56 -2.07 0.70
CA SER A 9 9.88 -1.87 1.31
C SER A 9 10.64 -0.75 0.63
N LEU A 10 10.47 -0.60 -0.67
CA LEU A 10 11.08 0.50 -1.40
C LEU A 10 10.50 1.84 -0.95
N LEU A 11 9.19 1.89 -0.72
CA LEU A 11 8.56 3.10 -0.20
C LEU A 11 9.11 3.44 1.19
N GLU A 12 9.30 2.44 2.04
CA GLU A 12 9.90 2.67 3.34
C GLU A 12 11.30 3.28 3.20
N PHE A 13 12.08 2.72 2.29
CA PHE A 13 13.44 3.19 2.09
C PHE A 13 13.47 4.65 1.64
N ILE A 14 12.53 5.04 0.78
CA ILE A 14 12.50 6.40 0.24
C ILE A 14 11.95 7.40 1.24
N LEU A 15 10.91 7.02 1.99
CA LEU A 15 10.17 7.96 2.82
C LEU A 15 10.64 8.04 4.26
N LEU A 16 11.09 6.93 4.84
CA LEU A 16 11.48 6.93 6.24
C LEU A 16 12.89 7.45 6.41
N LYS A 17 13.08 8.25 7.44
CA LYS A 17 14.40 8.71 7.81
C LYS A 17 15.06 7.67 8.70
N PRO A 18 16.40 7.70 8.83
CA PRO A 18 17.12 6.62 9.53
C PRO A 18 16.65 6.34 10.94
N ASN A 19 16.16 7.34 11.65
CA ASN A 19 15.76 7.14 13.03
C ASN A 19 14.26 7.03 13.23
N GLN A 20 13.49 6.85 12.14
CA GLN A 20 12.06 6.68 12.25
C GLN A 20 11.69 5.21 12.30
N GLY A 21 10.69 4.89 13.10
CA GLY A 21 10.18 3.54 13.18
C GLY A 21 9.23 3.21 12.03
N THR A 22 8.95 1.92 11.83
CA THR A 22 8.12 1.50 10.71
C THR A 22 6.70 2.03 10.79
N ARG A 23 6.18 2.30 11.99
CA ARG A 23 4.83 2.83 12.11
C ARG A 23 4.69 4.23 11.56
N GLU A 24 5.78 4.96 11.52
CA GLU A 24 5.72 6.34 11.08
C GLU A 24 5.45 6.47 9.59
N ILE A 25 5.57 5.37 8.86
CA ILE A 25 5.26 5.40 7.44
C ILE A 25 3.79 5.70 7.21
N ASP A 26 2.91 5.30 8.13
CA ASP A 26 1.47 5.57 7.95
C ASP A 26 1.22 7.06 7.77
N SER A 27 1.80 7.89 8.61
CA SER A 27 1.57 9.32 8.52
C SER A 27 2.21 9.92 7.26
N LEU A 28 3.23 9.28 6.73
CA LEU A 28 3.86 9.74 5.49
C LEU A 28 3.05 9.36 4.26
N LEU A 29 2.27 8.28 4.34
CA LEU A 29 1.46 7.84 3.22
C LEU A 29 0.10 8.53 3.16
N ILE A 30 -0.43 8.96 4.29
CA ILE A 30 -1.75 9.55 4.34
C ILE A 30 -1.95 10.68 3.32
N PRO A 31 -1.00 11.62 3.16
CA PRO A 31 -1.20 12.70 2.20
C PRO A 31 -1.42 12.22 0.76
N TYR A 32 -0.86 11.07 0.41
CA TYR A 32 -1.04 10.54 -0.93
C TYR A 32 -2.38 9.84 -1.11
N PHE A 33 -2.99 9.38 -0.01
CA PHE A 33 -4.26 8.66 -0.08
C PHE A 33 -5.46 9.55 0.16
N ILE A 34 -5.26 10.72 0.73
CA ILE A 34 -6.39 11.50 1.24
C ILE A 34 -7.31 11.97 0.13
N LYS A 35 -6.78 12.20 -1.05
CA LYS A 35 -7.57 12.66 -2.18
C LYS A 35 -8.60 11.63 -2.60
N ASP A 36 -8.21 10.36 -2.66
CA ASP A 36 -9.10 9.32 -3.14
C ASP A 36 -9.88 8.62 -2.04
N PHE A 37 -9.37 8.63 -0.81
CA PHE A 37 -9.95 7.85 0.27
C PHE A 37 -10.42 8.69 1.46
N GLY A 38 -10.12 9.98 1.46
CA GLY A 38 -10.62 10.88 2.50
C GLY A 38 -10.24 10.44 3.90
N GLU A 39 -11.22 10.37 4.77
CA GLU A 39 -10.95 10.00 6.16
C GLU A 39 -10.54 8.56 6.33
N ASN A 40 -10.67 7.75 5.30
CA ASN A 40 -10.22 6.36 5.35
C ASN A 40 -8.73 6.21 5.05
N ALA A 41 -8.05 7.30 4.69
CA ALA A 41 -6.65 7.25 4.30
C ALA A 41 -5.77 6.66 5.41
N GLY A 42 -6.02 7.02 6.66
CA GLY A 42 -5.23 6.48 7.77
C GLY A 42 -5.40 4.99 7.93
N ASN A 43 -6.65 4.51 7.83
CA ASN A 43 -6.91 3.08 7.94
C ASN A 43 -6.28 2.32 6.78
N LEU A 44 -6.36 2.87 5.57
CA LEU A 44 -5.74 2.24 4.41
C LEU A 44 -4.23 2.10 4.60
N ALA A 45 -3.58 3.16 5.05
CA ALA A 45 -2.14 3.12 5.29
C ALA A 45 -1.80 2.04 6.32
N GLU A 46 -2.58 1.96 7.38
CA GLU A 46 -2.34 0.96 8.44
C GLU A 46 -2.53 -0.46 7.92
N VAL A 47 -3.59 -0.70 7.16
CA VAL A 47 -3.84 -2.05 6.64
C VAL A 47 -2.71 -2.49 5.71
N LEU A 48 -2.25 -1.60 4.85
CA LEU A 48 -1.15 -1.92 3.95
C LEU A 48 0.13 -2.25 4.72
N ARG A 49 0.41 -1.47 5.77
CA ARG A 49 1.59 -1.73 6.61
C ARG A 49 1.47 -3.09 7.30
N GLN A 50 0.28 -3.41 7.80
CA GLN A 50 0.07 -4.69 8.46
C GLN A 50 0.21 -5.86 7.48
N MET A 51 -0.28 -5.70 6.25
CA MET A 51 -0.08 -6.72 5.23
C MET A 51 1.40 -6.97 5.00
N ARG A 52 2.16 -5.90 4.86
CA ARG A 52 3.60 -6.02 4.65
C ARG A 52 4.28 -6.73 5.82
N ASN A 53 3.90 -6.37 7.04
CA ASN A 53 4.50 -6.97 8.23
C ASN A 53 4.20 -8.46 8.32
N LYS A 54 2.98 -8.87 7.97
CA LYS A 54 2.64 -10.29 8.04
C LYS A 54 3.43 -11.10 7.02
N ILE A 55 3.64 -10.55 5.83
CA ILE A 55 4.49 -11.21 4.85
C ILE A 55 5.92 -11.32 5.39
N GLY A 56 6.44 -10.24 5.94
CA GLY A 56 7.81 -10.23 6.45
C GLY A 56 8.04 -11.21 7.57
N HIS A 57 7.01 -11.48 8.37
CA HIS A 57 7.11 -12.44 9.46
C HIS A 57 6.73 -13.86 9.03
N GLY A 58 6.34 -14.06 7.77
CA GLY A 58 5.95 -15.37 7.30
C GLY A 58 4.60 -15.84 7.81
N ASP A 59 3.80 -14.94 8.35
CA ASP A 59 2.49 -15.30 8.89
C ASP A 59 1.43 -15.14 7.80
N PHE A 60 1.34 -16.15 6.95
CA PHE A 60 0.49 -16.03 5.76
C PHE A 60 -1.00 -16.10 6.08
N ARG A 61 -1.38 -16.72 7.18
CA ARG A 61 -2.78 -16.72 7.58
C ARG A 61 -3.20 -15.31 7.99
N ALA A 62 -2.41 -14.66 8.83
CA ALA A 62 -2.71 -13.31 9.25
C ALA A 62 -2.63 -12.34 8.07
N PHE A 63 -1.69 -12.56 7.15
CA PHE A 63 -1.62 -11.77 5.93
C PHE A 63 -2.91 -11.89 5.13
N ARG A 64 -3.42 -13.11 4.97
CA ARG A 64 -4.65 -13.31 4.22
C ARG A 64 -5.82 -12.59 4.86
N ASN A 65 -5.89 -12.60 6.19
CA ASN A 65 -6.94 -11.88 6.89
C ASN A 65 -6.87 -10.38 6.64
N LYS A 66 -5.66 -9.82 6.63
CA LYS A 66 -5.50 -8.40 6.35
C LYS A 66 -5.81 -8.08 4.90
N ALA A 67 -5.47 -8.97 3.99
CA ALA A 67 -5.80 -8.79 2.57
C ALA A 67 -7.31 -8.77 2.38
N GLU A 68 -8.05 -9.63 3.09
CA GLU A 68 -9.50 -9.62 3.02
C GLU A 68 -10.07 -8.32 3.59
N GLU A 69 -9.50 -7.82 4.66
CA GLU A 69 -9.92 -6.54 5.21
C GLU A 69 -9.72 -5.42 4.19
N PHE A 70 -8.60 -5.42 3.51
CA PHE A 70 -8.33 -4.46 2.45
C PHE A 70 -9.40 -4.56 1.35
N ALA A 71 -9.74 -5.78 0.94
CA ALA A 71 -10.69 -5.97 -0.14
C ALA A 71 -12.08 -5.46 0.24
N VAL A 72 -12.53 -5.81 1.44
CA VAL A 72 -13.85 -5.40 1.89
C VAL A 72 -13.97 -3.88 1.98
N ASN A 73 -12.93 -3.22 2.42
CA ASN A 73 -13.00 -1.79 2.68
C ASN A 73 -12.63 -0.92 1.49
N TYR A 74 -11.82 -1.43 0.58
CA TYR A 74 -11.23 -0.56 -0.44
C TYR A 74 -11.39 -1.03 -1.87
N MET A 75 -11.84 -2.27 -2.11
CA MET A 75 -12.08 -2.75 -3.45
C MET A 75 -13.56 -2.70 -3.76
N LYS A 76 -13.94 -1.76 -4.60
CA LYS A 76 -15.35 -1.61 -4.93
C LYS A 76 -15.79 -2.67 -5.92
N ASN A 77 -17.06 -3.06 -5.84
CA ASN A 77 -17.66 -4.05 -6.73
C ASN A 77 -16.94 -5.38 -6.69
N PHE A 78 -16.35 -5.67 -5.54
CA PHE A 78 -15.65 -6.93 -5.38
C PHE A 78 -16.63 -7.95 -4.85
N GLU A 79 -17.46 -8.51 -5.78
CA GLU A 79 -18.36 -9.46 -5.35
C GLU A 79 -18.20 -10.65 -6.14
N PHE A 80 -17.05 -11.24 -6.27
CA PHE A 80 -16.85 -12.40 -7.09
C PHE A 80 -16.99 -13.64 -6.26
N ASP A 81 -17.62 -14.62 -6.86
CA ASP A 81 -17.73 -15.93 -6.28
C ASP A 81 -16.62 -16.79 -6.86
N TYR A 82 -15.39 -16.35 -6.67
CA TYR A 82 -14.23 -17.06 -7.17
C TYR A 82 -13.73 -18.06 -6.15
N SER A 83 -12.91 -18.99 -6.59
CA SER A 83 -12.17 -19.83 -5.68
C SER A 83 -11.28 -18.94 -4.80
N GLU A 84 -10.87 -19.48 -3.66
CA GLU A 84 -10.04 -18.72 -2.74
C GLU A 84 -8.76 -18.24 -3.40
N TYR A 85 -8.19 -19.07 -4.28
CA TYR A 85 -6.97 -18.69 -4.98
C TYR A 85 -7.19 -17.51 -5.91
N SER A 86 -8.26 -17.55 -6.71
CA SER A 86 -8.56 -16.44 -7.63
C SER A 86 -8.88 -15.16 -6.89
N ARG A 87 -9.59 -15.28 -5.78
CA ARG A 87 -9.93 -14.12 -4.97
C ARG A 87 -8.66 -13.46 -4.45
N MET A 88 -7.73 -14.25 -3.92
CA MET A 88 -6.49 -13.69 -3.40
C MET A 88 -5.66 -13.04 -4.50
N ASN A 89 -5.64 -13.64 -5.70
CA ASN A 89 -4.93 -13.04 -6.82
C ASN A 89 -5.50 -11.67 -7.17
N TRP A 90 -6.82 -11.53 -7.18
CA TRP A 90 -7.45 -10.25 -7.46
C TRP A 90 -7.09 -9.20 -6.41
N ILE A 91 -7.15 -9.61 -5.14
CA ILE A 91 -6.80 -8.69 -4.05
C ILE A 91 -5.38 -8.22 -4.19
N MET A 92 -4.45 -9.13 -4.46
CA MET A 92 -3.05 -8.77 -4.58
C MET A 92 -2.79 -7.90 -5.81
N LEU A 93 -3.50 -8.16 -6.89
CA LEU A 93 -3.36 -7.31 -8.07
C LEU A 93 -3.75 -5.86 -7.75
N HIS A 94 -4.89 -5.69 -7.09
CA HIS A 94 -5.34 -4.34 -6.75
C HIS A 94 -4.41 -3.67 -5.75
N ALA A 95 -3.94 -4.41 -4.75
CA ALA A 95 -3.02 -3.85 -3.77
C ALA A 95 -1.70 -3.44 -4.42
N CYS A 96 -1.18 -4.27 -5.32
CA CYS A 96 0.06 -3.96 -6.00
C CYS A 96 -0.09 -2.75 -6.93
N CYS A 97 -1.21 -2.65 -7.63
CA CYS A 97 -1.46 -1.49 -8.49
C CYS A 97 -1.51 -0.20 -7.66
N LEU A 98 -2.15 -0.28 -6.50
CA LEU A 98 -2.23 0.87 -5.61
C LEU A 98 -0.84 1.30 -5.15
N LEU A 99 -0.01 0.33 -4.75
CA LEU A 99 1.34 0.65 -4.31
C LEU A 99 2.22 1.16 -5.45
N ASP A 100 2.06 0.61 -6.65
CA ASP A 100 2.84 1.07 -7.79
C ASP A 100 2.48 2.52 -8.14
N ASP A 101 1.20 2.85 -8.10
CA ASP A 101 0.77 4.23 -8.33
C ASP A 101 1.30 5.16 -7.24
N LEU A 102 1.28 4.68 -6.01
CA LEU A 102 1.80 5.46 -4.89
C LEU A 102 3.30 5.69 -5.05
N LEU A 103 4.04 4.65 -5.41
CA LEU A 103 5.47 4.78 -5.61
C LEU A 103 5.77 5.79 -6.71
N ARG A 104 5.00 5.74 -7.79
CA ARG A 104 5.18 6.71 -8.86
C ARG A 104 4.94 8.12 -8.37
N ALA A 105 3.88 8.33 -7.59
CA ALA A 105 3.57 9.66 -7.06
C ALA A 105 4.67 10.17 -6.14
N VAL A 106 5.21 9.27 -5.30
CA VAL A 106 6.29 9.64 -4.39
C VAL A 106 7.54 10.03 -5.18
N LEU A 107 7.89 9.25 -6.19
CA LEU A 107 9.07 9.54 -6.99
C LEU A 107 8.92 10.84 -7.77
N ILE A 108 7.75 11.09 -8.32
CA ILE A 108 7.51 12.35 -9.03
C ILE A 108 7.66 13.52 -8.06
N GLY A 109 7.09 13.39 -6.86
CA GLY A 109 7.21 14.45 -5.86
C GLY A 109 8.65 14.71 -5.46
N LYS A 110 9.45 13.64 -5.33
CA LYS A 110 10.86 13.78 -4.93
C LYS A 110 11.69 14.45 -6.03
N PHE A 111 11.37 14.17 -7.28
CA PHE A 111 12.18 14.72 -8.38
C PHE A 111 11.60 15.97 -9.00
N GLN A 112 10.41 16.37 -8.59
CA GLN A 112 9.76 17.53 -9.16
C GLN A 112 10.58 18.82 -9.03
N PRO A 113 11.24 19.06 -7.90
CA PRO A 113 12.07 20.27 -7.81
C PRO A 113 13.21 20.30 -8.81
N ALA A 114 13.61 19.14 -9.32
CA ALA A 114 14.66 19.09 -10.31
C ALA A 114 14.18 19.48 -11.71
N PHE A 115 12.86 19.54 -11.91
CA PHE A 115 12.25 19.90 -13.18
C PHE A 115 11.31 21.06 -12.94
N PRO A 116 11.86 22.18 -12.61
CA PRO A 116 11.02 23.25 -12.23
C PRO A 116 10.15 23.73 -13.29
N ASP A 117 9.86 23.82 -13.95
CA ASP A 117 9.15 24.42 -14.74
C ASP A 117 8.26 24.05 -15.26
N LYS A 118 7.89 23.62 -15.34
CA LYS A 118 7.08 23.31 -15.84
C LYS A 118 6.06 23.95 -15.83
N SER A 119 5.72 24.56 -15.49
CA SER A 119 4.55 25.18 -15.37
C SER A 119 4.04 25.61 -16.44
#